data_97b74678b33498935013b3ffc518b905
#
_entry.id   97b74678b33498935013b3ffc518b905
#
_cell.length_a   1.000
_cell.length_b   1.000
_cell.length_c   1.000
_cell.angle_alpha   90.00
_cell.angle_beta   90.00
_cell.angle_gamma   90.00
#
_symmetry.space_group_name_H-M   'P 1'
#
loop_
_entity.id
_entity.type
_entity.pdbx_description
1 polymer ?
#
loop_
_entity_poly.entity_id
_entity_poly.type
_entity_poly.pdbx_seq_one_letter_code
_entity_poly.pdbx_strand_id
1 'polypeptide(L)'
;MEQINKYNLNSWKIKFDYAKRRAGLCDFRKKVISLSKYYINYADIEHIKDTILHEIAHALVGPRQGHNKIWKKTALSLGCSGTRCHQLNFIKAKWIISCNNNCFSQERHRRKNGLICRTCKSPVIYKKNN
;
A
#
# COMPACT_ATOMS: atom_id res chain seq x y z
N MET A 1 -7.70 13.19 -12.09
CA MET A 1 -8.84 13.38 -13.02
C MET A 1 -8.41 13.29 -14.49
N GLU A 2 -7.32 13.93 -14.88
CA GLU A 2 -6.84 13.91 -16.27
C GLU A 2 -6.53 12.50 -16.77
N GLN A 3 -5.89 11.63 -15.95
CA GLN A 3 -5.59 10.26 -16.33
C GLN A 3 -6.83 9.43 -16.59
N ILE A 4 -7.89 9.62 -15.81
CA ILE A 4 -9.15 8.91 -16.01
C ILE A 4 -9.76 9.28 -17.37
N ASN A 5 -9.81 10.56 -17.70
CA ASN A 5 -10.34 11.01 -18.98
C ASN A 5 -9.49 10.56 -20.15
N LYS A 6 -8.16 10.60 -19.99
CA LYS A 6 -7.19 10.18 -21.00
C LYS A 6 -7.37 8.72 -21.42
N TYR A 7 -7.75 7.84 -20.49
CA TYR A 7 -7.89 6.41 -20.75
C TYR A 7 -9.35 5.94 -20.89
N ASN A 8 -10.28 6.89 -21.18
CA ASN A 8 -11.70 6.59 -21.41
C ASN A 8 -12.41 5.95 -20.23
N LEU A 9 -12.01 6.32 -19.01
CA LEU A 9 -12.63 5.84 -17.78
C LEU A 9 -13.61 6.89 -17.22
N ASN A 10 -14.42 7.49 -18.08
CA ASN A 10 -15.30 8.61 -17.72
C ASN A 10 -16.35 8.25 -16.68
N SER A 11 -16.74 6.98 -16.59
CA SER A 11 -17.68 6.50 -15.56
C SER A 11 -17.00 6.22 -14.22
N TRP A 12 -15.70 6.28 -14.17
CA TRP A 12 -14.93 6.03 -12.94
C TRP A 12 -14.65 7.34 -12.21
N LYS A 13 -14.52 7.25 -10.89
CA LYS A 13 -14.20 8.38 -10.03
C LYS A 13 -12.95 8.09 -9.21
N ILE A 14 -12.23 9.14 -8.87
CA ILE A 14 -11.13 9.05 -7.91
C ILE A 14 -11.64 9.59 -6.57
N LYS A 15 -11.41 8.83 -5.50
CA LYS A 15 -11.72 9.21 -4.13
C LYS A 15 -10.51 9.03 -3.25
N PHE A 16 -10.56 9.62 -2.06
CA PHE A 16 -9.53 9.46 -1.05
C PHE A 16 -10.09 8.67 0.11
N ASP A 17 -9.23 7.86 0.73
CA ASP A 17 -9.57 7.11 1.94
C ASP A 17 -8.47 7.28 2.99
N TYR A 18 -8.62 6.61 4.11
CA TYR A 18 -7.67 6.64 5.21
C TYR A 18 -7.06 5.28 5.48
N ALA A 19 -6.84 4.50 4.43
CA ALA A 19 -6.18 3.20 4.55
C ALA A 19 -4.76 3.36 5.08
N LYS A 20 -4.38 2.52 6.02
CA LYS A 20 -3.07 2.59 6.67
C LYS A 20 -2.02 1.69 6.04
N ARG A 21 -2.44 0.68 5.28
CA ARG A 21 -1.55 -0.35 4.75
C ARG A 21 -1.58 -0.49 3.23
N ARG A 22 -2.47 0.19 2.54
CA ARG A 22 -2.50 0.20 1.09
C ARG A 22 -2.44 1.62 0.56
N ALA A 23 -1.73 1.80 -0.54
CA ALA A 23 -1.60 3.10 -1.20
C ALA A 23 -2.85 3.43 -2.02
N GLY A 24 -3.37 2.46 -2.76
CA GLY A 24 -4.53 2.63 -3.61
C GLY A 24 -5.38 1.38 -3.69
N LEU A 25 -6.56 1.53 -4.26
CA LEU A 25 -7.54 0.46 -4.45
C LEU A 25 -8.33 0.73 -5.73
N CYS A 26 -8.59 -0.32 -6.50
CA CYS A 26 -9.50 -0.28 -7.63
C CYS A 26 -10.78 -1.02 -7.26
N ASP A 27 -11.87 -0.28 -7.09
CA ASP A 27 -13.17 -0.85 -6.74
C ASP A 27 -14.02 -0.96 -8.01
N PHE A 28 -14.09 -2.17 -8.56
CA PHE A 28 -14.82 -2.43 -9.80
C PHE A 28 -16.33 -2.30 -9.63
N ARG A 29 -16.82 -2.62 -8.46
CA ARG A 29 -18.26 -2.60 -8.18
C ARG A 29 -18.80 -1.17 -8.20
N LYS A 30 -18.06 -0.24 -7.59
CA LYS A 30 -18.46 1.17 -7.51
C LYS A 30 -17.83 2.01 -8.62
N LYS A 31 -16.92 1.45 -9.41
CA LYS A 31 -16.11 2.16 -10.41
C LYS A 31 -15.38 3.34 -9.78
N VAL A 32 -14.65 3.06 -8.72
CA VAL A 32 -13.88 4.05 -7.97
C VAL A 32 -12.44 3.61 -7.84
N ILE A 33 -11.52 4.52 -8.11
CA ILE A 33 -10.12 4.37 -7.73
C ILE A 33 -9.92 5.18 -6.47
N SER A 34 -9.50 4.53 -5.39
CA SER A 34 -9.30 5.16 -4.08
C SER A 34 -7.81 5.27 -3.78
N LEU A 35 -7.41 6.40 -3.21
CA LEU A 35 -6.03 6.65 -2.80
C LEU A 35 -6.00 6.99 -1.32
N SER A 36 -5.02 6.44 -0.60
CA SER A 36 -4.85 6.74 0.81
C SER A 36 -4.29 8.15 1.01
N LYS A 37 -4.95 8.96 1.84
CA LYS A 37 -4.44 10.28 2.22
C LYS A 37 -3.11 10.18 2.98
N TYR A 38 -2.93 9.16 3.79
CA TYR A 38 -1.66 8.92 4.48
C TYR A 38 -0.54 8.67 3.48
N TYR A 39 -0.80 7.86 2.46
CA TYR A 39 0.18 7.58 1.42
C TYR A 39 0.53 8.84 0.63
N ILE A 40 -0.47 9.63 0.23
CA ILE A 40 -0.26 10.88 -0.53
C ILE A 40 0.62 11.86 0.25
N ASN A 41 0.42 11.96 1.57
CA ASN A 41 1.22 12.83 2.41
C ASN A 41 2.65 12.32 2.63
N TYR A 42 2.88 11.03 2.46
CA TYR A 42 4.18 10.38 2.66
C TYR A 42 5.01 10.29 1.39
N ALA A 43 4.41 9.86 0.29
CA ALA A 43 5.11 9.53 -0.94
C ALA A 43 5.42 10.77 -1.77
N ASP A 44 6.46 10.67 -2.59
CA ASP A 44 6.75 11.71 -3.58
C ASP A 44 5.79 11.58 -4.78
N ILE A 45 5.81 12.60 -5.64
CA ILE A 45 4.86 12.67 -6.75
C ILE A 45 5.04 11.53 -7.77
N GLU A 46 6.26 11.05 -7.94
CA GLU A 46 6.54 9.95 -8.88
C GLU A 46 5.91 8.64 -8.40
N HIS A 47 5.98 8.35 -7.09
CA HIS A 47 5.33 7.19 -6.50
C HIS A 47 3.81 7.30 -6.56
N ILE A 48 3.27 8.50 -6.33
CA ILE A 48 1.83 8.75 -6.40
C ILE A 48 1.32 8.50 -7.82
N LYS A 49 2.02 9.02 -8.83
CA LYS A 49 1.69 8.78 -10.24
C LYS A 49 1.71 7.29 -10.59
N ASP A 50 2.74 6.58 -10.14
CA ASP A 50 2.88 5.15 -10.38
C ASP A 50 1.70 4.37 -9.78
N THR A 51 1.29 4.72 -8.56
CA THR A 51 0.13 4.11 -7.90
C THR A 51 -1.16 4.38 -8.66
N ILE A 52 -1.37 5.60 -9.13
CA ILE A 52 -2.55 5.94 -9.93
C ILE A 52 -2.60 5.10 -11.20
N LEU A 53 -1.48 5.01 -11.92
CA LEU A 53 -1.38 4.21 -13.15
C LEU A 53 -1.58 2.73 -12.89
N HIS A 54 -1.09 2.22 -11.76
CA HIS A 54 -1.31 0.85 -11.31
C HIS A 54 -2.82 0.55 -11.20
N GLU A 55 -3.58 1.44 -10.56
CA GLU A 55 -5.02 1.25 -10.39
C GLU A 55 -5.79 1.47 -11.70
N ILE A 56 -5.35 2.39 -12.54
CA ILE A 56 -5.93 2.57 -13.88
C ILE A 56 -5.74 1.31 -14.72
N ALA A 57 -4.57 0.68 -14.65
CA ALA A 57 -4.32 -0.58 -15.35
C ALA A 57 -5.31 -1.67 -14.91
N HIS A 58 -5.59 -1.77 -13.60
CA HIS A 58 -6.61 -2.69 -13.10
C HIS A 58 -7.99 -2.37 -13.67
N ALA A 59 -8.37 -1.11 -13.70
CA ALA A 59 -9.66 -0.68 -14.24
C ALA A 59 -9.81 -1.03 -15.72
N LEU A 60 -8.72 -0.93 -16.49
CA LEU A 60 -8.73 -1.23 -17.93
C LEU A 60 -8.82 -2.72 -18.23
N VAL A 61 -8.15 -3.58 -17.47
CA VAL A 61 -8.11 -5.02 -17.75
C VAL A 61 -9.24 -5.79 -17.06
N GLY A 62 -9.87 -5.22 -16.07
CA GLY A 62 -11.00 -5.83 -15.36
C GLY A 62 -10.60 -6.64 -14.13
N PRO A 63 -11.61 -7.10 -13.34
CA PRO A 63 -11.37 -7.65 -12.01
C PRO A 63 -10.75 -9.05 -12.00
N ARG A 64 -10.71 -9.75 -13.13
CA ARG A 64 -10.25 -11.14 -13.19
C ARG A 64 -8.76 -11.29 -13.39
N GLN A 65 -8.04 -10.21 -13.69
CA GLN A 65 -6.64 -10.29 -14.10
C GLN A 65 -5.65 -10.26 -12.95
N GLY A 66 -6.02 -9.68 -11.80
CA GLY A 66 -5.06 -9.50 -10.71
C GLY A 66 -3.80 -8.78 -11.21
N HIS A 67 -2.62 -9.30 -10.87
CA HIS A 67 -1.33 -8.77 -11.32
C HIS A 67 -0.65 -9.71 -12.32
N ASN A 68 -1.42 -10.34 -13.20
CA ASN A 68 -0.89 -11.27 -14.19
C ASN A 68 -0.20 -10.53 -15.35
N LYS A 69 0.18 -11.29 -16.39
CA LYS A 69 0.89 -10.73 -17.54
C LYS A 69 0.06 -9.68 -18.29
N ILE A 70 -1.25 -9.85 -18.36
CA ILE A 70 -2.16 -8.91 -19.04
C ILE A 70 -2.16 -7.57 -18.32
N TRP A 71 -2.33 -7.60 -16.99
CA TRP A 71 -2.25 -6.38 -16.18
C TRP A 71 -0.87 -5.72 -16.31
N LYS A 72 0.19 -6.50 -16.16
CA LYS A 72 1.57 -5.98 -16.22
C LYS A 72 1.89 -5.31 -17.54
N LYS A 73 1.48 -5.94 -18.65
CA LYS A 73 1.66 -5.36 -19.98
C LYS A 73 0.93 -4.02 -20.11
N THR A 74 -0.31 -3.96 -19.63
CA THR A 74 -1.09 -2.73 -19.64
C THR A 74 -0.45 -1.67 -18.75
N ALA A 75 -0.06 -2.02 -17.53
CA ALA A 75 0.60 -1.10 -16.61
C ALA A 75 1.86 -0.49 -17.20
N LEU A 76 2.72 -1.32 -17.79
CA LEU A 76 3.95 -0.85 -18.44
C LEU A 76 3.65 0.07 -19.61
N SER A 77 2.61 -0.21 -20.40
CA SER A 77 2.22 0.63 -21.53
C SER A 77 1.72 2.01 -21.09
N LEU A 78 1.22 2.14 -19.87
CA LEU A 78 0.77 3.41 -19.29
C LEU A 78 1.91 4.23 -18.68
N GLY A 79 3.10 3.65 -18.57
CA GLY A 79 4.23 4.28 -17.87
C GLY A 79 4.35 3.92 -16.41
N CYS A 80 3.56 2.95 -15.93
CA CYS A 80 3.68 2.41 -14.59
C CYS A 80 4.92 1.52 -14.49
N SER A 81 5.49 1.38 -13.28
CA SER A 81 6.64 0.51 -13.03
C SER A 81 6.34 -0.98 -13.27
N GLY A 82 5.06 -1.36 -13.23
CA GLY A 82 4.65 -2.76 -13.33
C GLY A 82 4.92 -3.57 -12.07
N THR A 83 5.31 -2.95 -10.97
CA THR A 83 5.51 -3.61 -9.68
C THR A 83 4.18 -3.96 -9.05
N ARG A 84 4.10 -5.17 -8.50
CA ARG A 84 2.88 -5.69 -7.90
C ARG A 84 2.41 -4.86 -6.71
N CYS A 85 3.32 -4.40 -5.88
CA CYS A 85 3.00 -3.57 -4.73
C CYS A 85 4.19 -2.69 -4.36
N HIS A 86 3.89 -1.55 -3.74
CA HIS A 86 4.89 -0.67 -3.17
C HIS A 86 5.06 -1.00 -1.70
N GLN A 87 6.28 -1.34 -1.29
CA GLN A 87 6.60 -1.61 0.11
C GLN A 87 7.00 -0.32 0.82
N LEU A 88 6.06 0.63 0.89
CA LEU A 88 6.29 1.89 1.58
C LEU A 88 5.57 1.89 2.92
N ASN A 89 6.33 2.11 3.98
CA ASN A 89 5.77 2.29 5.33
C ASN A 89 5.39 3.75 5.50
N PHE A 90 4.20 4.12 5.04
CA PHE A 90 3.74 5.51 5.07
C PHE A 90 3.02 5.90 6.35
N ILE A 91 2.89 4.98 7.29
CA ILE A 91 2.39 5.27 8.64
C ILE A 91 3.43 4.79 9.64
N LYS A 92 3.80 5.69 10.54
CA LYS A 92 4.69 5.37 11.64
C LYS A 92 4.07 4.28 12.51
N ALA A 93 4.81 3.22 12.76
CA ALA A 93 4.36 2.15 13.65
C ALA A 93 4.14 2.69 15.06
N LYS A 94 3.03 2.29 15.69
CA LYS A 94 2.66 2.76 17.03
C LYS A 94 3.59 2.22 18.13
N TRP A 95 4.16 1.05 17.91
CA TRP A 95 4.92 0.33 18.92
C TRP A 95 6.30 -0.07 18.42
N ILE A 96 7.25 -0.12 19.34
CA ILE A 96 8.54 -0.76 19.13
C ILE A 96 8.57 -1.98 20.06
N ILE A 97 8.80 -3.16 19.52
CA ILE A 97 9.04 -4.36 20.31
C ILE A 97 10.54 -4.65 20.35
N SER A 98 11.00 -5.06 21.49
CA SER A 98 12.42 -5.41 21.67
C SER A 98 12.56 -6.55 22.64
N CYS A 99 13.69 -7.26 22.53
CA CYS A 99 14.08 -8.26 23.50
C CYS A 99 14.72 -7.56 24.72
N ASN A 100 14.38 -8.03 25.91
CA ASN A 100 14.98 -7.53 27.15
C ASN A 100 16.51 -7.71 27.17
N ASN A 101 17.01 -8.71 26.46
CA ASN A 101 18.45 -8.99 26.33
C ASN A 101 19.06 -8.39 25.07
N ASN A 102 18.39 -7.46 24.41
CA ASN A 102 18.85 -6.74 23.21
C ASN A 102 19.13 -7.63 22.01
N CYS A 103 18.44 -8.78 21.88
CA CYS A 103 18.61 -9.65 20.72
C CYS A 103 18.05 -9.02 19.43
N PHE A 104 17.00 -8.19 19.55
CA PHE A 104 16.38 -7.51 18.40
C PHE A 104 15.58 -6.28 18.83
N SER A 105 15.29 -5.43 17.86
CA SER A 105 14.33 -4.34 17.98
C SER A 105 13.58 -4.22 16.65
N GLN A 106 12.26 -4.07 16.70
CA GLN A 106 11.41 -4.03 15.50
C GLN A 106 10.19 -3.14 15.73
N GLU A 107 9.78 -2.42 14.69
CA GLU A 107 8.55 -1.64 14.73
C GLU A 107 7.33 -2.53 14.49
N ARG A 108 6.24 -2.23 15.19
CA ARG A 108 4.96 -2.94 15.05
C ARG A 108 3.79 -1.97 15.12
N HIS A 109 2.80 -2.16 14.27
CA HIS A 109 1.57 -1.36 14.27
C HIS A 109 0.59 -1.80 15.36
N ARG A 110 0.64 -3.06 15.79
CA ARG A 110 -0.27 -3.65 16.76
C ARG A 110 0.49 -4.38 17.85
N ARG A 111 -0.09 -4.39 19.05
CA ARG A 111 0.39 -5.25 20.14
C ARG A 111 -0.17 -6.65 19.97
N LYS A 112 0.65 -7.64 20.30
CA LYS A 112 0.24 -9.04 20.37
C LYS A 112 0.78 -9.63 21.66
N ASN A 113 -0.10 -10.25 22.45
CA ASN A 113 0.29 -10.88 23.72
C ASN A 113 1.03 -12.19 23.48
N GLY A 114 1.88 -12.58 24.41
CA GLY A 114 2.55 -13.87 24.40
C GLY A 114 3.72 -14.01 23.46
N LEU A 115 4.21 -12.91 22.88
CA LEU A 115 5.41 -12.97 22.04
C LEU A 115 6.66 -13.14 22.89
N ILE A 116 7.57 -13.99 22.42
CA ILE A 116 8.88 -14.22 23.05
C ILE A 116 9.98 -14.05 22.02
N CYS A 117 11.18 -13.74 22.49
CA CYS A 117 12.35 -13.67 21.64
C CYS A 117 12.72 -15.08 21.13
N ARG A 118 12.94 -15.23 19.83
CA ARG A 118 13.32 -16.52 19.24
C ARG A 118 14.73 -16.95 19.67
N THR A 119 15.58 -16.01 19.98
CA THR A 119 16.98 -16.29 20.33
C THR A 119 17.12 -16.71 21.79
N CYS A 120 16.60 -15.92 22.74
CA CYS A 120 16.80 -16.15 24.17
C CYS A 120 15.54 -16.62 24.91
N LYS A 121 14.40 -16.69 24.22
CA LYS A 121 13.10 -17.11 24.78
C LYS A 121 12.54 -16.21 25.86
N SER A 122 13.13 -15.03 26.09
CA SER A 122 12.61 -14.03 27.02
C SER A 122 11.38 -13.33 26.46
N PRO A 123 10.45 -12.84 27.30
CA PRO A 123 9.32 -12.05 26.84
C PRO A 123 9.78 -10.77 26.13
N VAL A 124 9.04 -10.35 25.10
CA VAL A 124 9.31 -9.09 24.41
C VAL A 124 8.74 -7.91 25.18
N ILE A 125 9.35 -6.76 25.01
CA ILE A 125 8.95 -5.50 25.62
C ILE A 125 8.33 -4.61 24.55
N TYR A 126 7.19 -3.99 24.87
CA TYR A 126 6.54 -2.99 24.01
C TYR A 126 6.80 -1.59 24.55
N LYS A 127 7.27 -0.71 23.67
CA LYS A 127 7.41 0.72 23.97
C LYS A 127 6.66 1.52 22.92
N LYS A 128 6.10 2.67 23.31
CA LYS A 128 5.49 3.58 22.34
C LYS A 128 6.57 4.14 21.42
N ASN A 129 6.26 4.19 20.14
CA ASN A 129 7.14 4.76 19.12
C ASN A 129 6.78 6.24 18.96
N ASN A 130 7.43 7.08 19.72
CA ASN A 130 7.18 8.54 19.71
C ASN A 130 7.83 9.24 18.53
#